data_e561b7453c066990271eb68bd0a83503
#
_entry.id   e561b7453c066990271eb68bd0a83503
#
_cell.length_a   1.000
_cell.length_b   1.000
_cell.length_c   1.000
_cell.angle_alpha   90.00
_cell.angle_beta   90.00
_cell.angle_gamma   90.00
#
_symmetry.space_group_name_H-M   'P 1'
#
loop_
_entity.id
_entity.type
_entity.pdbx_description
1 polymer ?
#
loop_
_entity_poly.entity_id
_entity_poly.type
_entity_poly.pdbx_seq_one_letter_code
_entity_poly.pdbx_strand_id
1 'polypeptide(L)'
;LIEEKIKTHGLGGEYFEKRGIPTRVLRGQKTYLDCFYHIVSRGNAEGKLASFPLTGRCSIQRDCKLPPIRTYQKTLPQDTVYYLGIAADEPIRLARLKANQTSLLAKYNLTEKDAQAMCQAEGLLSPLYAFTGRGGCWFCPNASMRELRHLYNAHPDLWQLLLELQDAPNKATERFNRSYTLHDLDLRFCLEGEQLSLFSYGER
;
A
#
# COMPACT_ATOMS: atom_id res chain seq x y z
N LEU A 1 6.35 15.49 -4.81
CA LEU A 1 5.50 15.34 -3.59
C LEU A 1 5.34 13.88 -3.14
N ILE A 2 5.01 12.97 -4.04
CA ILE A 2 4.94 11.53 -3.74
C ILE A 2 6.33 10.95 -3.46
N GLU A 3 7.35 11.40 -4.17
CA GLU A 3 8.74 10.96 -3.99
C GLU A 3 9.36 11.43 -2.66
N GLU A 4 9.03 12.60 -2.16
CA GLU A 4 9.49 13.08 -0.85
C GLU A 4 8.87 12.29 0.31
N LYS A 5 7.59 11.92 0.20
CA LYS A 5 6.91 11.09 1.22
C LYS A 5 7.41 9.63 1.23
N ILE A 6 7.95 9.13 0.10
CA ILE A 6 8.62 7.82 0.02
C ILE A 6 10.01 7.86 0.66
N LYS A 7 10.70 9.01 0.68
CA LYS A 7 12.01 9.16 1.34
C LYS A 7 11.99 8.92 2.85
N THR A 8 10.85 9.08 3.52
CA THR A 8 10.71 8.74 4.94
C THR A 8 10.80 7.23 5.22
N HIS A 9 10.80 6.38 4.20
CA HIS A 9 11.07 4.94 4.33
C HIS A 9 12.54 4.55 4.14
N GLY A 10 13.46 5.53 4.11
CA GLY A 10 14.90 5.30 4.00
C GLY A 10 15.56 4.66 5.22
N LEU A 11 14.87 4.62 6.37
CA LEU A 11 15.42 4.05 7.61
C LEU A 11 15.94 2.62 7.45
N GLY A 12 15.24 1.77 6.69
CA GLY A 12 15.67 0.39 6.45
C GLY A 12 16.93 0.31 5.58
N GLY A 13 17.07 1.15 4.55
CA GLY A 13 18.22 1.17 3.65
C GLY A 13 19.51 1.50 4.41
N GLU A 14 19.53 2.61 5.11
CA GLU A 14 20.70 3.03 5.90
C GLU A 14 21.07 2.02 7.00
N TYR A 15 20.08 1.43 7.66
CA TYR A 15 20.27 0.42 8.69
C TYR A 15 21.02 -0.80 8.15
N PHE A 16 20.62 -1.30 6.98
CA PHE A 16 21.24 -2.46 6.34
C PHE A 16 22.61 -2.13 5.75
N GLU A 17 22.76 -0.98 5.12
CA GLU A 17 24.04 -0.52 4.56
C GLU A 17 25.11 -0.36 5.64
N LYS A 18 24.79 0.22 6.81
CA LYS A 18 25.68 0.31 7.96
C LYS A 18 26.15 -1.05 8.49
N ARG A 19 25.42 -2.13 8.18
CA ARG A 19 25.77 -3.52 8.53
C ARG A 19 26.40 -4.31 7.38
N GLY A 20 26.78 -3.62 6.30
CA GLY A 20 27.40 -4.24 5.13
C GLY A 20 26.42 -5.04 4.26
N ILE A 21 25.11 -4.83 4.43
CA ILE A 21 24.08 -5.50 3.63
C ILE A 21 23.65 -4.53 2.52
N PRO A 22 23.98 -4.80 1.24
CA PRO A 22 23.68 -3.90 0.14
C PRO A 22 22.16 -3.79 -0.07
N THR A 23 21.68 -2.55 -0.20
CA THR A 23 20.28 -2.24 -0.44
C THR A 23 20.09 -1.75 -1.87
N ARG A 24 19.07 -2.23 -2.56
CA ARG A 24 18.73 -1.77 -3.90
C ARG A 24 17.27 -1.34 -3.98
N VAL A 25 17.06 -0.09 -4.38
CA VAL A 25 15.73 0.45 -4.66
C VAL A 25 15.35 0.13 -6.11
N LEU A 26 14.28 -0.63 -6.30
CA LEU A 26 13.74 -0.96 -7.61
C LEU A 26 12.50 -0.11 -7.88
N ARG A 27 12.50 0.60 -9.02
CA ARG A 27 11.37 1.45 -9.44
C ARG A 27 10.77 0.91 -10.74
N GLY A 28 9.44 0.85 -10.80
CA GLY A 28 8.71 0.54 -12.03
C GLY A 28 8.69 1.73 -12.98
N GLN A 29 8.47 1.45 -14.26
CA GLN A 29 8.26 2.49 -15.28
C GLN A 29 6.88 3.14 -15.16
N LYS A 30 5.89 2.41 -14.63
CA LYS A 30 4.52 2.89 -14.45
C LYS A 30 4.29 3.36 -13.02
N THR A 31 3.59 4.47 -12.91
CA THR A 31 3.06 5.02 -11.66
C THR A 31 1.63 4.51 -11.38
N TYR A 32 1.09 4.88 -10.23
CA TYR A 32 -0.33 4.65 -9.93
C TYR A 32 -1.25 5.38 -10.93
N LEU A 33 -0.94 6.62 -11.25
CA LEU A 33 -1.75 7.43 -12.17
C LEU A 33 -1.73 6.84 -13.60
N ASP A 34 -0.58 6.33 -14.06
CA ASP A 34 -0.51 5.63 -15.36
C ASP A 34 -1.41 4.41 -15.39
N CYS A 35 -1.54 3.69 -14.27
CA CYS A 35 -2.45 2.55 -14.17
C CYS A 35 -3.91 2.99 -14.06
N PHE A 36 -4.21 4.08 -13.37
CA PHE A 36 -5.57 4.62 -13.21
C PHE A 36 -6.12 5.12 -14.55
N TYR A 37 -5.34 5.93 -15.28
CA TYR A 37 -5.73 6.52 -16.56
C TYR A 37 -5.52 5.60 -17.78
N HIS A 38 -5.08 4.37 -17.54
CA HIS A 38 -4.95 3.39 -18.62
C HIS A 38 -6.31 3.10 -19.27
N ILE A 39 -6.38 3.20 -20.60
CA ILE A 39 -7.59 2.81 -21.33
C ILE A 39 -7.63 1.29 -21.47
N VAL A 40 -8.71 0.70 -21.00
CA VAL A 40 -8.94 -0.75 -21.11
C VAL A 40 -9.13 -1.13 -22.57
N SER A 41 -8.33 -2.06 -23.08
CA SER A 41 -8.28 -2.42 -24.50
C SER A 41 -9.21 -3.56 -24.90
N ARG A 42 -9.90 -4.22 -23.94
CA ARG A 42 -10.81 -5.36 -24.23
C ARG A 42 -11.67 -5.73 -23.04
N GLY A 43 -12.78 -6.41 -23.31
CA GLY A 43 -13.74 -6.87 -22.30
C GLY A 43 -14.82 -5.83 -22.02
N ASN A 44 -15.62 -6.07 -20.98
CA ASN A 44 -16.79 -5.25 -20.64
C ASN A 44 -16.50 -3.78 -20.31
N ALA A 45 -15.24 -3.45 -20.05
CA ALA A 45 -14.80 -2.09 -19.74
C ALA A 45 -13.97 -1.48 -20.87
N GLU A 46 -14.01 -2.04 -22.09
CA GLU A 46 -13.27 -1.52 -23.25
C GLU A 46 -13.58 -0.03 -23.51
N GLY A 47 -12.56 0.74 -23.77
CA GLY A 47 -12.65 2.19 -23.99
C GLY A 47 -12.80 3.03 -22.72
N LYS A 48 -12.89 2.41 -21.53
CA LYS A 48 -12.98 3.11 -20.25
C LYS A 48 -11.61 3.24 -19.58
N LEU A 49 -11.49 4.21 -18.65
CA LEU A 49 -10.36 4.29 -17.74
C LEU A 49 -10.35 3.07 -16.81
N ALA A 50 -9.18 2.47 -16.56
CA ALA A 50 -9.05 1.34 -15.66
C ALA A 50 -9.46 1.67 -14.22
N SER A 51 -9.30 2.93 -13.81
CA SER A 51 -9.72 3.51 -12.52
C SER A 51 -9.10 2.85 -11.29
N PHE A 52 -9.81 2.84 -10.16
CA PHE A 52 -9.33 2.29 -8.91
C PHE A 52 -9.03 0.78 -9.00
N PRO A 53 -7.94 0.29 -8.39
CA PRO A 53 -7.62 -1.12 -8.43
C PRO A 53 -8.70 -1.95 -7.72
N LEU A 54 -9.13 -3.02 -8.35
CA LEU A 54 -10.15 -3.91 -7.77
C LEU A 54 -9.56 -4.78 -6.66
N THR A 55 -10.42 -5.13 -5.69
CA THR A 55 -10.11 -6.09 -4.65
C THR A 55 -9.78 -7.46 -5.24
N GLY A 56 -8.71 -8.09 -4.78
CA GLY A 56 -8.30 -9.45 -5.17
C GLY A 56 -7.20 -9.53 -6.23
N ARG A 57 -7.20 -8.65 -7.24
CA ARG A 57 -6.13 -8.56 -8.25
C ARG A 57 -5.67 -7.12 -8.42
N CYS A 58 -4.70 -6.73 -7.61
CA CYS A 58 -4.18 -5.37 -7.62
C CYS A 58 -3.36 -5.11 -8.90
N SER A 59 -3.89 -4.26 -9.80
CA SER A 59 -3.20 -3.82 -11.01
C SER A 59 -1.87 -3.13 -10.69
N ILE A 60 -1.81 -2.37 -9.60
CA ILE A 60 -0.59 -1.68 -9.16
C ILE A 60 0.51 -2.68 -8.76
N GLN A 61 0.16 -3.77 -8.08
CA GLN A 61 1.13 -4.82 -7.80
C GLN A 61 1.64 -5.45 -9.09
N ARG A 62 0.74 -5.78 -10.02
CA ARG A 62 1.06 -6.43 -11.29
C ARG A 62 1.92 -5.55 -12.20
N ASP A 63 1.57 -4.27 -12.35
CA ASP A 63 2.09 -3.40 -13.39
C ASP A 63 3.18 -2.44 -12.91
N CYS A 64 3.19 -2.08 -11.61
CA CYS A 64 4.17 -1.15 -11.04
C CYS A 64 5.23 -1.86 -10.17
N LYS A 65 4.84 -2.84 -9.33
CA LYS A 65 5.77 -3.43 -8.35
C LYS A 65 6.47 -4.68 -8.85
N LEU A 66 5.76 -5.59 -9.49
CA LEU A 66 6.35 -6.87 -9.93
C LEU A 66 7.30 -6.76 -11.14
N PRO A 67 7.07 -5.89 -12.15
CA PRO A 67 7.97 -5.84 -13.30
C PRO A 67 9.42 -5.51 -12.95
N PRO A 68 9.74 -4.45 -12.19
CA PRO A 68 11.13 -4.15 -11.83
C PRO A 68 11.79 -5.25 -11.00
N ILE A 69 11.02 -5.91 -10.11
CA ILE A 69 11.51 -7.06 -9.33
C ILE A 69 11.88 -8.22 -10.27
N ARG A 70 10.99 -8.58 -11.19
CA ARG A 70 11.23 -9.65 -12.16
C ARG A 70 12.40 -9.36 -13.09
N THR A 71 12.56 -8.12 -13.52
CA THR A 71 13.69 -7.70 -14.34
C THR A 71 15.00 -7.86 -13.57
N TYR A 72 15.04 -7.43 -12.32
CA TYR A 72 16.20 -7.61 -11.46
C TYR A 72 16.49 -9.09 -11.19
N GLN A 73 15.48 -9.89 -10.89
CA GLN A 73 15.64 -11.33 -10.66
C GLN A 73 16.28 -12.07 -11.85
N LYS A 74 16.03 -11.61 -13.08
CA LYS A 74 16.65 -12.19 -14.28
C LYS A 74 18.16 -11.92 -14.39
N THR A 75 18.69 -10.96 -13.66
CA THR A 75 20.13 -10.64 -13.63
C THR A 75 20.88 -11.44 -12.57
N LEU A 76 20.17 -12.18 -11.72
CA LEU A 76 20.75 -12.98 -10.66
C LEU A 76 21.05 -14.42 -11.12
N PRO A 77 22.01 -15.11 -10.48
CA PRO A 77 22.28 -16.53 -10.73
C PRO A 77 21.02 -17.40 -10.60
N GLN A 78 20.95 -18.50 -11.36
CA GLN A 78 19.75 -19.37 -11.36
C GLN A 78 19.52 -20.09 -10.04
N ASP A 79 20.55 -20.34 -9.28
CA ASP A 79 20.55 -20.95 -7.95
C ASP A 79 20.25 -19.98 -6.80
N THR A 80 19.92 -18.70 -7.12
CA THR A 80 19.60 -17.68 -6.12
C THR A 80 18.41 -18.11 -5.27
N VAL A 81 18.60 -18.08 -3.95
CA VAL A 81 17.54 -18.29 -2.95
C VAL A 81 16.97 -16.94 -2.53
N TYR A 82 15.65 -16.82 -2.55
CA TYR A 82 14.93 -15.60 -2.17
C TYR A 82 14.34 -15.75 -0.77
N TYR A 83 14.74 -14.88 0.13
CA TYR A 83 14.14 -14.76 1.45
C TYR A 83 12.99 -13.75 1.41
N LEU A 84 11.78 -14.20 1.74
CA LEU A 84 10.58 -13.36 1.75
C LEU A 84 10.12 -13.11 3.19
N GLY A 85 9.76 -11.87 3.51
CA GLY A 85 9.21 -11.50 4.81
C GLY A 85 7.75 -11.93 4.94
N ILE A 86 7.51 -13.22 5.13
CA ILE A 86 6.19 -13.81 5.36
C ILE A 86 6.23 -14.43 6.75
N ALA A 87 5.34 -14.01 7.64
CA ALA A 87 5.31 -14.46 9.02
C ALA A 87 4.75 -15.89 9.15
N ALA A 88 5.02 -16.55 10.29
CA ALA A 88 4.59 -17.94 10.55
C ALA A 88 3.06 -18.07 10.59
N ASP A 89 2.35 -17.03 10.99
CA ASP A 89 0.89 -16.95 11.06
C ASP A 89 0.20 -16.56 9.72
N GLU A 90 0.95 -16.62 8.59
CA GLU A 90 0.42 -16.39 7.24
C GLU A 90 0.45 -17.68 6.37
N PRO A 91 -0.24 -18.78 6.73
CA PRO A 91 -0.09 -20.07 6.08
C PRO A 91 -0.47 -20.07 4.60
N ILE A 92 -1.47 -19.29 4.20
CA ILE A 92 -1.91 -19.16 2.80
C ILE A 92 -0.81 -18.53 1.92
N ARG A 93 -0.02 -17.59 2.46
CA ARG A 93 1.10 -17.00 1.76
C ARG A 93 2.30 -17.93 1.71
N LEU A 94 2.58 -18.63 2.81
CA LEU A 94 3.65 -19.62 2.89
C LEU A 94 3.44 -20.76 1.91
N ALA A 95 2.21 -21.27 1.75
CA ALA A 95 1.88 -22.33 0.80
C ALA A 95 2.11 -21.95 -0.68
N ARG A 96 2.31 -20.66 -0.99
CA ARG A 96 2.56 -20.14 -2.34
C ARG A 96 4.04 -19.94 -2.65
N LEU A 97 4.92 -20.24 -1.70
CA LEU A 97 6.36 -20.12 -1.91
C LEU A 97 6.82 -21.13 -2.97
N LYS A 98 7.71 -20.69 -3.84
CA LYS A 98 8.36 -21.54 -4.84
C LYS A 98 9.54 -22.29 -4.22
N ALA A 99 10.05 -23.31 -4.92
CA ALA A 99 11.16 -24.13 -4.46
C ALA A 99 12.43 -23.34 -4.05
N ASN A 100 12.70 -22.22 -4.73
CA ASN A 100 13.82 -21.33 -4.42
C ASN A 100 13.45 -20.13 -3.53
N GLN A 101 12.30 -20.18 -2.86
CA GLN A 101 11.81 -19.13 -1.96
C GLN A 101 11.63 -19.70 -0.55
N THR A 102 11.98 -18.92 0.46
CA THR A 102 11.83 -19.32 1.85
C THR A 102 11.53 -18.09 2.73
N SER A 103 11.06 -18.32 3.95
CA SER A 103 10.89 -17.28 4.95
C SER A 103 11.65 -17.62 6.23
N LEU A 104 12.53 -16.71 6.67
CA LEU A 104 13.20 -16.86 7.97
C LEU A 104 12.21 -16.71 9.12
N LEU A 105 11.22 -15.82 9.01
CA LEU A 105 10.19 -15.67 10.04
C LEU A 105 9.46 -16.99 10.27
N ALA A 106 9.00 -17.64 9.21
CA ALA A 106 8.35 -18.94 9.32
C ALA A 106 9.29 -20.02 9.83
N LYS A 107 10.56 -20.04 9.38
CA LYS A 107 11.58 -21.00 9.82
C LYS A 107 11.82 -20.95 11.34
N TYR A 108 11.77 -19.74 11.91
CA TYR A 108 11.96 -19.52 13.34
C TYR A 108 10.64 -19.36 14.11
N ASN A 109 9.51 -19.69 13.49
CA ASN A 109 8.17 -19.61 14.07
C ASN A 109 7.82 -18.21 14.61
N LEU A 110 8.27 -17.15 13.92
CA LEU A 110 8.00 -15.76 14.27
C LEU A 110 6.72 -15.27 13.59
N THR A 111 5.82 -14.70 14.36
CA THR A 111 4.55 -14.13 13.92
C THR A 111 4.74 -12.71 13.38
N GLU A 112 3.71 -12.14 12.74
CA GLU A 112 3.72 -10.73 12.32
C GLU A 112 3.92 -9.79 13.52
N LYS A 113 3.34 -10.14 14.68
CA LYS A 113 3.50 -9.39 15.92
C LYS A 113 4.95 -9.42 16.44
N ASP A 114 5.61 -10.57 16.34
CA ASP A 114 7.02 -10.71 16.72
C ASP A 114 7.91 -9.87 15.78
N ALA A 115 7.64 -9.92 14.49
CA ALA A 115 8.35 -9.10 13.51
C ALA A 115 8.18 -7.59 13.75
N GLN A 116 6.97 -7.15 14.14
CA GLN A 116 6.73 -5.76 14.54
C GLN A 116 7.53 -5.38 15.80
N ALA A 117 7.52 -6.23 16.82
CA ALA A 117 8.27 -6.00 18.05
C ALA A 117 9.79 -5.90 17.79
N MET A 118 10.33 -6.77 16.94
CA MET A 118 11.73 -6.71 16.50
C MET A 118 12.05 -5.40 15.78
N CYS A 119 11.20 -4.99 14.83
CA CYS A 119 11.36 -3.71 14.13
C CYS A 119 11.27 -2.51 15.08
N GLN A 120 10.40 -2.57 16.08
CA GLN A 120 10.26 -1.53 17.09
C GLN A 120 11.51 -1.44 17.99
N ALA A 121 12.04 -2.57 18.42
CA ALA A 121 13.27 -2.62 19.25
C ALA A 121 14.48 -2.04 18.53
N GLU A 122 14.57 -2.22 17.20
CA GLU A 122 15.63 -1.70 16.35
C GLU A 122 15.37 -0.28 15.81
N GLY A 123 14.25 0.35 16.19
CA GLY A 123 13.86 1.67 15.68
C GLY A 123 13.48 1.70 14.19
N LEU A 124 13.14 0.55 13.61
CA LEU A 124 12.82 0.37 12.20
C LEU A 124 11.31 0.28 11.91
N LEU A 125 10.47 0.31 12.94
CA LEU A 125 9.03 0.23 12.73
C LEU A 125 8.56 1.48 11.99
N SER A 126 7.91 1.28 10.84
CA SER A 126 7.36 2.38 10.07
C SER A 126 6.34 3.17 10.90
N PRO A 127 6.39 4.53 10.89
CA PRO A 127 5.38 5.37 11.57
C PRO A 127 3.93 5.08 11.14
N LEU A 128 3.73 4.49 9.97
CA LEU A 128 2.41 4.09 9.49
C LEU A 128 1.72 3.10 10.43
N TYR A 129 2.46 2.23 11.12
CA TYR A 129 1.87 1.26 12.05
C TYR A 129 1.22 1.88 13.28
N ALA A 130 1.50 3.15 13.60
CA ALA A 130 0.76 3.90 14.62
C ALA A 130 -0.72 4.13 14.23
N PHE A 131 -1.00 4.20 12.93
CA PHE A 131 -2.32 4.55 12.38
C PHE A 131 -2.98 3.42 11.61
N THR A 132 -2.19 2.47 11.08
CA THR A 132 -2.66 1.38 10.23
C THR A 132 -2.29 0.03 10.83
N GLY A 133 -3.12 -0.97 10.61
CA GLY A 133 -2.79 -2.36 10.95
C GLY A 133 -1.91 -3.05 9.90
N ARG A 134 -1.56 -2.35 8.80
CA ARG A 134 -0.80 -2.90 7.68
C ARG A 134 -0.10 -1.79 6.88
N GLY A 135 0.99 -2.12 6.19
CA GLY A 135 1.62 -1.24 5.22
C GLY A 135 0.83 -1.18 3.91
N GLY A 136 -0.14 -0.28 3.80
CA GLY A 136 -0.98 -0.10 2.59
C GLY A 136 -0.52 1.07 1.71
N CYS A 137 -1.02 1.10 0.45
CA CYS A 137 -0.93 2.28 -0.39
C CYS A 137 -2.01 3.28 0.02
N TRP A 138 -1.72 4.59 -0.02
CA TRP A 138 -2.68 5.64 0.33
C TRP A 138 -3.96 5.63 -0.54
N PHE A 139 -3.88 5.12 -1.75
CA PHE A 139 -4.98 4.98 -2.71
C PHE A 139 -5.60 3.56 -2.72
N CYS A 140 -5.41 2.76 -1.69
CA CYS A 140 -5.84 1.37 -1.70
C CYS A 140 -7.33 1.23 -1.36
N PRO A 141 -8.18 0.67 -2.25
CA PRO A 141 -9.59 0.44 -1.94
C PRO A 141 -9.85 -0.54 -0.79
N ASN A 142 -8.82 -1.30 -0.37
CA ASN A 142 -8.88 -2.19 0.79
C ASN A 142 -8.41 -1.51 2.09
N ALA A 143 -8.23 -0.18 2.08
CA ALA A 143 -7.92 0.56 3.30
C ALA A 143 -9.10 0.47 4.28
N SER A 144 -8.78 0.32 5.56
CA SER A 144 -9.77 0.39 6.63
C SER A 144 -10.31 1.82 6.79
N MET A 145 -11.47 1.98 7.41
CA MET A 145 -12.04 3.30 7.70
C MET A 145 -11.10 4.14 8.58
N ARG A 146 -10.33 3.51 9.46
CA ARG A 146 -9.31 4.19 10.28
C ARG A 146 -8.17 4.74 9.41
N GLU A 147 -7.69 3.95 8.44
CA GLU A 147 -6.66 4.40 7.48
C GLU A 147 -7.14 5.55 6.62
N LEU A 148 -8.37 5.46 6.09
CA LEU A 148 -8.96 6.51 5.24
C LEU A 148 -9.21 7.79 6.02
N ARG A 149 -9.69 7.70 7.26
CA ARG A 149 -9.85 8.86 8.15
C ARG A 149 -8.50 9.51 8.50
N HIS A 150 -7.48 8.70 8.74
CA HIS A 150 -6.13 9.24 8.95
C HIS A 150 -5.62 9.98 7.69
N LEU A 151 -5.86 9.41 6.50
CA LEU A 151 -5.52 10.07 5.24
C LEU A 151 -6.25 11.41 5.09
N TYR A 152 -7.56 11.44 5.35
CA TYR A 152 -8.39 12.65 5.31
C TYR A 152 -7.84 13.75 6.23
N ASN A 153 -7.51 13.42 7.48
CA ASN A 153 -7.07 14.40 8.48
C ASN A 153 -5.61 14.83 8.32
N ALA A 154 -4.72 13.91 8.00
CA ALA A 154 -3.27 14.14 8.04
C ALA A 154 -2.66 14.45 6.66
N HIS A 155 -3.36 14.14 5.58
CA HIS A 155 -2.89 14.29 4.21
C HIS A 155 -3.98 14.81 3.28
N PRO A 156 -4.49 16.04 3.53
CA PRO A 156 -5.59 16.61 2.75
C PRO A 156 -5.25 16.78 1.25
N ASP A 157 -3.99 16.96 0.92
CA ASP A 157 -3.49 16.99 -0.46
C ASP A 157 -3.71 15.66 -1.20
N LEU A 158 -3.43 14.54 -0.55
CA LEU A 158 -3.66 13.21 -1.11
C LEU A 158 -5.15 12.84 -1.12
N TRP A 159 -5.90 13.31 -0.13
CA TRP A 159 -7.35 13.13 -0.10
C TRP A 159 -8.02 13.88 -1.25
N GLN A 160 -7.63 15.13 -1.49
CA GLN A 160 -8.13 15.92 -2.61
C GLN A 160 -7.82 15.26 -3.96
N LEU A 161 -6.61 14.73 -4.12
CA LEU A 161 -6.26 13.97 -5.33
C LEU A 161 -7.15 12.72 -5.51
N LEU A 162 -7.52 12.02 -4.43
CA LEU A 162 -8.46 10.91 -4.53
C LEU A 162 -9.86 11.36 -4.97
N LEU A 163 -10.34 12.51 -4.49
CA LEU A 163 -11.63 13.09 -4.93
C LEU A 163 -11.59 13.44 -6.42
N GLU A 164 -10.52 14.07 -6.90
CA GLU A 164 -10.32 14.37 -8.32
C GLU A 164 -10.33 13.09 -9.19
N LEU A 165 -9.69 12.01 -8.71
CA LEU A 165 -9.74 10.72 -9.38
C LEU A 165 -11.15 10.10 -9.32
N GLN A 166 -11.90 10.32 -8.25
CA GLN A 166 -13.29 9.90 -8.16
C GLN A 166 -14.16 10.60 -9.20
N ASP A 167 -13.85 11.85 -9.56
CA ASP A 167 -14.60 12.65 -10.54
C ASP A 167 -14.15 12.41 -12.00
N ALA A 168 -13.07 11.66 -12.21
CA ALA A 168 -12.63 11.33 -13.56
C ALA A 168 -13.76 10.67 -14.38
N PRO A 169 -14.00 11.12 -15.63
CA PRO A 169 -15.08 10.60 -16.45
C PRO A 169 -14.77 9.19 -16.97
N ASN A 170 -15.82 8.48 -17.40
CA ASN A 170 -15.71 7.22 -18.14
C ASN A 170 -14.84 6.15 -17.46
N LYS A 171 -15.03 5.97 -16.14
CA LYS A 171 -14.31 4.95 -15.38
C LYS A 171 -14.90 3.55 -15.55
N ALA A 172 -14.06 2.52 -15.50
CA ALA A 172 -14.50 1.13 -15.45
C ALA A 172 -15.21 0.80 -14.13
N THR A 173 -14.86 1.52 -13.06
CA THR A 173 -15.45 1.36 -11.72
C THR A 173 -15.82 2.74 -11.18
N GLU A 174 -17.10 2.97 -10.92
CA GLU A 174 -17.59 4.26 -10.41
C GLU A 174 -17.32 4.46 -8.92
N ARG A 175 -17.23 3.40 -8.14
CA ARG A 175 -16.97 3.46 -6.71
C ARG A 175 -15.50 3.25 -6.39
N PHE A 176 -15.03 3.88 -5.31
CA PHE A 176 -13.70 3.64 -4.78
C PHE A 176 -13.52 2.19 -4.34
N ASN A 177 -14.52 1.66 -3.66
CA ASN A 177 -14.63 0.23 -3.37
C ASN A 177 -16.07 -0.27 -3.60
N ARG A 178 -16.38 -1.51 -3.17
CA ARG A 178 -17.72 -2.10 -3.39
C ARG A 178 -18.84 -1.38 -2.65
N SER A 179 -18.55 -0.66 -1.56
CA SER A 179 -19.52 -0.15 -0.61
C SER A 179 -19.78 1.35 -0.74
N TYR A 180 -18.79 2.15 -1.13
CA TYR A 180 -18.88 3.61 -1.11
C TYR A 180 -18.02 4.27 -2.20
N THR A 181 -18.36 5.51 -2.51
CA THR A 181 -17.53 6.46 -3.24
C THR A 181 -16.66 7.25 -2.24
N LEU A 182 -15.67 7.99 -2.75
CA LEU A 182 -14.89 8.89 -1.90
C LEU A 182 -15.70 10.11 -1.45
N HIS A 183 -16.67 10.56 -2.23
CA HIS A 183 -17.59 11.63 -1.82
C HIS A 183 -18.49 11.21 -0.66
N ASP A 184 -18.96 9.95 -0.63
CA ASP A 184 -19.70 9.43 0.53
C ASP A 184 -18.86 9.49 1.81
N LEU A 185 -17.57 9.19 1.69
CA LEU A 185 -16.64 9.24 2.82
C LEU A 185 -16.27 10.66 3.21
N ASP A 186 -16.06 11.54 2.25
CA ASP A 186 -15.75 12.95 2.46
C ASP A 186 -16.85 13.63 3.28
N LEU A 187 -18.10 13.49 2.83
CA LEU A 187 -19.27 13.97 3.55
C LEU A 187 -19.35 13.40 4.97
N ARG A 188 -19.15 12.09 5.09
CA ARG A 188 -19.17 11.40 6.39
C ARG A 188 -18.11 11.97 7.34
N PHE A 189 -16.86 12.11 6.89
CA PHE A 189 -15.76 12.56 7.74
C PHE A 189 -15.92 14.04 8.12
N CYS A 190 -16.47 14.87 7.22
CA CYS A 190 -16.84 16.25 7.51
C CYS A 190 -17.88 16.32 8.64
N LEU A 191 -19.01 15.60 8.52
CA LEU A 191 -20.07 15.59 9.53
C LEU A 191 -19.61 15.06 10.89
N GLU A 192 -18.78 14.01 10.91
CA GLU A 192 -18.20 13.49 12.14
C GLU A 192 -17.26 14.52 12.82
N GLY A 193 -16.50 15.28 12.03
CA GLY A 193 -15.67 16.38 12.53
C GLY A 193 -16.49 17.52 13.15
N GLU A 194 -17.60 17.89 12.54
CA GLU A 194 -18.53 18.89 13.07
C GLU A 194 -19.17 18.47 14.39
N GLN A 195 -19.61 17.21 14.50
CA GLN A 195 -20.16 16.67 15.75
C GLN A 195 -19.14 16.72 16.90
N LEU A 196 -17.88 16.33 16.65
CA LEU A 196 -16.82 16.40 17.65
C LEU A 196 -16.55 17.84 18.11
N SER A 197 -16.63 18.81 17.22
CA SER A 197 -16.44 20.23 17.56
C SER A 197 -17.55 20.77 18.45
N LEU A 198 -18.80 20.34 18.24
CA LEU A 198 -19.96 20.73 19.07
C LEU A 198 -19.82 20.22 20.51
N PHE A 199 -19.34 19.00 20.70
CA PHE A 199 -19.13 18.43 22.03
C PHE A 199 -17.95 19.06 22.78
N SER A 200 -16.92 19.54 22.08
CA SER A 200 -15.78 20.22 22.72
C SER A 200 -16.09 21.65 23.20
N TYR A 201 -17.17 22.30 22.72
CA TYR A 201 -17.61 23.61 23.17
C TYR A 201 -18.45 23.58 24.47
N GLY A 202 -18.89 22.40 24.92
CA GLY A 202 -19.70 22.22 26.14
C GLY A 202 -18.92 22.12 27.44
N GLU A 203 -17.59 22.09 27.41
CA GLU A 203 -16.71 21.95 28.61
C GLU A 203 -15.96 23.24 28.97
N ARG A 204 -16.64 24.42 28.93
CA ARG A 204 -16.09 25.67 29.48
C ARG A 204 -17.04 26.24 30.50
#